data_837f4fd36653c1337f6848b4bc92621e
#
_entry.id   837f4fd36653c1337f6848b4bc92621e
#
_cell.length_a   1.000
_cell.length_b   1.000
_cell.length_c   1.000
_cell.angle_alpha   90.00
_cell.angle_beta   90.00
_cell.angle_gamma   90.00
#
_symmetry.space_group_name_H-M   'P 1'
#
loop_
_entity.id
_entity.type
_entity.pdbx_description
1 polymer ?
#
loop_
_entity_poly.entity_id
_entity_poly.type
_entity_poly.pdbx_seq_one_letter_code
_entity_poly.pdbx_strand_id
1 'polypeptide(L)'
;TMSPALSGLFRAGSGTWSFAPQIGLPIFAGGANVANLRAAEASRDASVAQYEKAVQTAFREVADALAVHATAEERVAAQVRLVEAAAATQRLTQARYERGVDSYLGLLDAQRTLYAARQSLVTAQLAKAANRVDLYRALGGGAPK
;
A
#
# COMPACT_ATOMS: atom_id res chain seq x y z
N THR A 1 -17.55 43.01 39.45
CA THR A 1 -18.68 43.88 39.79
C THR A 1 -19.70 43.87 38.66
N MET A 2 -20.86 43.18 38.87
CA MET A 2 -21.96 43.16 37.91
C MET A 2 -22.66 44.52 37.90
N SER A 3 -22.73 45.18 36.79
CA SER A 3 -23.54 46.37 36.60
C SER A 3 -25.03 46.03 36.77
N PRO A 4 -25.77 46.74 37.65
CA PRO A 4 -27.17 46.42 37.95
C PRO A 4 -28.18 46.80 36.87
N ALA A 5 -27.75 47.33 35.73
CA ALA A 5 -28.63 47.67 34.63
C ALA A 5 -27.99 47.36 33.26
N LEU A 6 -28.68 46.62 32.41
CA LEU A 6 -28.30 46.29 31.04
C LEU A 6 -28.04 47.54 30.15
N SER A 7 -28.66 48.69 30.49
CA SER A 7 -28.45 49.97 29.81
C SER A 7 -27.03 50.55 29.98
N GLY A 8 -26.25 50.06 30.92
CA GLY A 8 -24.87 50.47 31.11
C GLY A 8 -23.85 49.76 30.21
N LEU A 9 -24.23 48.66 29.60
CA LEU A 9 -23.34 47.82 28.76
C LEU A 9 -22.86 48.53 27.48
N PHE A 10 -23.61 49.47 26.97
CA PHE A 10 -23.34 50.23 25.74
C PHE A 10 -22.95 51.67 25.94
N ARG A 11 -22.67 52.09 27.17
CA ARG A 11 -22.16 53.43 27.42
C ARG A 11 -20.69 53.57 27.01
N ALA A 12 -20.35 54.68 26.40
CA ALA A 12 -18.97 55.01 26.08
C ALA A 12 -18.14 55.01 27.39
N GLY A 13 -17.10 54.13 27.42
CA GLY A 13 -16.25 53.92 28.61
C GLY A 13 -16.61 52.70 29.47
N SER A 14 -17.66 51.93 29.16
CA SER A 14 -17.99 50.66 29.85
C SER A 14 -17.17 49.45 29.43
N GLY A 15 -16.48 49.54 28.30
CA GLY A 15 -15.58 48.50 27.82
C GLY A 15 -14.21 48.60 28.50
N THR A 16 -13.81 47.58 29.27
CA THR A 16 -12.45 47.44 29.78
C THR A 16 -11.71 46.43 28.91
N TRP A 17 -10.61 46.87 28.34
CA TRP A 17 -9.71 46.01 27.57
C TRP A 17 -8.35 45.97 28.28
N SER A 18 -7.79 44.78 28.46
CA SER A 18 -6.45 44.63 29.02
C SER A 18 -5.61 43.71 28.15
N PHE A 19 -4.41 44.17 27.79
CA PHE A 19 -3.38 43.41 27.12
C PHE A 19 -2.16 43.35 28.02
N ALA A 20 -1.84 42.14 28.52
CA ALA A 20 -0.70 41.93 29.42
C ALA A 20 0.23 40.87 28.82
N PRO A 21 1.13 41.22 27.90
CA PRO A 21 2.16 40.31 27.42
C PRO A 21 3.11 39.93 28.55
N GLN A 22 3.39 38.63 28.67
CA GLN A 22 4.26 38.13 29.72
C GLN A 22 5.40 37.33 29.07
N ILE A 23 6.66 37.66 29.37
CA ILE A 23 7.82 36.92 28.91
C ILE A 23 8.47 36.29 30.15
N GLY A 24 8.47 34.96 30.22
CA GLY A 24 9.15 34.18 31.25
C GLY A 24 10.45 33.60 30.72
N LEU A 25 11.59 34.01 31.22
CA LEU A 25 12.89 33.43 30.86
C LEU A 25 13.43 32.66 32.08
N PRO A 26 13.53 31.31 32.03
CA PRO A 26 14.13 30.55 33.12
C PRO A 26 15.64 30.78 33.15
N ILE A 27 16.14 31.46 34.19
CA ILE A 27 17.58 31.78 34.38
C ILE A 27 18.37 30.53 34.82
N PHE A 28 17.72 29.63 35.55
CA PHE A 28 18.33 28.37 36.00
C PHE A 28 17.33 27.22 35.87
N ALA A 29 17.68 26.23 35.05
CA ALA A 29 16.85 25.05 34.76
C ALA A 29 17.57 23.74 35.10
N GLY A 30 18.63 23.73 35.91
CA GLY A 30 19.31 22.50 36.32
C GLY A 30 19.80 21.59 35.18
N GLY A 31 20.20 22.19 34.03
CA GLY A 31 20.59 21.41 32.85
C GLY A 31 19.45 20.96 31.97
N ALA A 32 18.18 21.17 32.32
CA ALA A 32 17.03 20.73 31.56
C ALA A 32 17.00 21.31 30.12
N ASN A 33 17.39 22.57 29.95
CA ASN A 33 17.43 23.22 28.63
C ASN A 33 18.48 22.58 27.72
N VAL A 34 19.64 22.19 28.22
CA VAL A 34 20.70 21.49 27.48
C VAL A 34 20.25 20.08 27.13
N ALA A 35 19.60 19.39 28.09
CA ALA A 35 19.05 18.06 27.82
C ALA A 35 17.93 18.07 26.74
N ASN A 36 17.04 19.07 26.81
CA ASN A 36 16.00 19.26 25.80
C ASN A 36 16.58 19.61 24.44
N LEU A 37 17.63 20.40 24.34
CA LEU A 37 18.32 20.69 23.10
C LEU A 37 18.89 19.38 22.47
N ARG A 38 19.63 18.62 23.29
CA ARG A 38 20.16 17.31 22.81
C ARG A 38 19.08 16.33 22.37
N ALA A 39 17.97 16.30 23.09
CA ALA A 39 16.81 15.47 22.72
C ALA A 39 16.19 15.95 21.38
N ALA A 40 16.09 17.25 21.16
CA ALA A 40 15.61 17.82 19.91
C ALA A 40 16.57 17.53 18.73
N GLU A 41 17.88 17.63 18.94
CA GLU A 41 18.90 17.28 17.95
C GLU A 41 18.81 15.79 17.58
N ALA A 42 18.74 14.90 18.55
CA ALA A 42 18.59 13.46 18.33
C ALA A 42 17.25 13.13 17.61
N SER A 43 16.17 13.83 17.94
CA SER A 43 14.89 13.68 17.25
C SER A 43 14.95 14.14 15.79
N ARG A 44 15.67 15.23 15.52
CA ARG A 44 15.92 15.68 14.14
C ARG A 44 16.68 14.63 13.36
N ASP A 45 17.76 14.09 13.90
CA ASP A 45 18.61 13.10 13.26
C ASP A 45 17.82 11.79 13.00
N ALA A 46 16.98 11.39 13.94
CA ALA A 46 16.05 10.28 13.76
C ALA A 46 15.05 10.53 12.61
N SER A 47 14.54 11.76 12.49
CA SER A 47 13.62 12.14 11.42
C SER A 47 14.30 12.13 10.04
N VAL A 48 15.56 12.54 9.95
CA VAL A 48 16.37 12.46 8.73
C VAL A 48 16.56 11.01 8.33
N ALA A 49 16.96 10.14 9.25
CA ALA A 49 17.12 8.71 8.97
C ALA A 49 15.81 8.03 8.55
N GLN A 50 14.68 8.43 9.13
CA GLN A 50 13.36 7.95 8.72
C GLN A 50 13.00 8.40 7.30
N TYR A 51 13.31 9.64 6.94
CA TYR A 51 13.11 10.14 5.59
C TYR A 51 13.96 9.37 4.56
N GLU A 52 15.24 9.18 4.83
CA GLU A 52 16.13 8.39 3.96
C GLU A 52 15.63 6.96 3.78
N LYS A 53 15.20 6.33 4.86
CA LYS A 53 14.58 4.99 4.81
C LYS A 53 13.31 4.98 3.96
N ALA A 54 12.44 5.98 4.08
CA ALA A 54 11.22 6.08 3.30
C ALA A 54 11.52 6.22 1.81
N VAL A 55 12.49 7.04 1.44
CA VAL A 55 12.96 7.22 0.06
C VAL A 55 13.50 5.89 -0.51
N GLN A 56 14.38 5.21 0.22
CA GLN A 56 14.93 3.92 -0.20
C GLN A 56 13.85 2.85 -0.36
N THR A 57 12.84 2.85 0.53
CA THR A 57 11.72 1.93 0.45
C THR A 57 10.87 2.20 -0.79
N ALA A 58 10.55 3.46 -1.07
CA ALA A 58 9.78 3.84 -2.25
C ALA A 58 10.49 3.43 -3.56
N PHE A 59 11.79 3.66 -3.68
CA PHE A 59 12.56 3.21 -4.84
C PHE A 59 12.55 1.69 -5.00
N ARG A 60 12.67 0.95 -3.89
CA ARG A 60 12.61 -0.51 -3.91
C ARG A 60 11.24 -1.00 -4.38
N GLU A 61 10.17 -0.45 -3.83
CA GLU A 61 8.80 -0.83 -4.21
C GLU A 61 8.53 -0.62 -5.70
N VAL A 62 9.00 0.49 -6.26
CA VAL A 62 8.89 0.75 -7.71
C VAL A 62 9.73 -0.25 -8.51
N ALA A 63 10.97 -0.51 -8.10
CA ALA A 63 11.85 -1.46 -8.80
C ALA A 63 11.26 -2.88 -8.78
N ASP A 64 10.74 -3.34 -7.63
CA ASP A 64 10.11 -4.64 -7.48
C ASP A 64 8.84 -4.76 -8.34
N ALA A 65 8.00 -3.71 -8.35
CA ALA A 65 6.78 -3.67 -9.17
C ALA A 65 7.10 -3.70 -10.68
N LEU A 66 8.16 -3.01 -11.12
CA LEU A 66 8.62 -3.03 -12.51
C LEU A 66 9.19 -4.39 -12.91
N ALA A 67 9.97 -5.04 -12.04
CA ALA A 67 10.51 -6.38 -12.29
C ALA A 67 9.38 -7.42 -12.47
N VAL A 68 8.36 -7.37 -11.62
CA VAL A 68 7.17 -8.23 -11.76
C VAL A 68 6.41 -7.89 -13.04
N HIS A 69 6.26 -6.59 -13.36
CA HIS A 69 5.56 -6.17 -14.57
C HIS A 69 6.22 -6.69 -15.85
N ALA A 70 7.55 -6.65 -15.91
CA ALA A 70 8.32 -7.09 -17.07
C ALA A 70 8.10 -8.59 -17.41
N THR A 71 7.85 -9.43 -16.41
CA THR A 71 7.66 -10.88 -16.57
C THR A 71 6.21 -11.33 -16.58
N ALA A 72 5.27 -10.45 -16.19
CA ALA A 72 3.86 -10.81 -16.01
C ALA A 72 3.18 -11.28 -17.29
N GLU A 73 3.49 -10.67 -18.43
CA GLU A 73 2.93 -11.05 -19.74
C GLU A 73 3.40 -12.44 -20.16
N GLU A 74 4.69 -12.70 -20.06
CA GLU A 74 5.27 -14.00 -20.41
C GLU A 74 4.73 -15.12 -19.51
N ARG A 75 4.57 -14.87 -18.22
CA ARG A 75 3.95 -15.82 -17.28
C ARG A 75 2.53 -16.15 -17.66
N VAL A 76 1.71 -15.17 -18.01
CA VAL A 76 0.33 -15.41 -18.49
C VAL A 76 0.35 -16.19 -19.80
N ALA A 77 1.20 -15.83 -20.76
CA ALA A 77 1.32 -16.55 -22.03
C ALA A 77 1.78 -18.02 -21.82
N ALA A 78 2.68 -18.28 -20.88
CA ALA A 78 3.08 -19.64 -20.52
C ALA A 78 1.90 -20.45 -19.94
N GLN A 79 1.09 -19.85 -19.07
CA GLN A 79 -0.10 -20.50 -18.52
C GLN A 79 -1.18 -20.77 -19.59
N VAL A 80 -1.35 -19.89 -20.57
CA VAL A 80 -2.24 -20.14 -21.71
C VAL A 80 -1.79 -21.38 -22.47
N ARG A 81 -0.51 -21.48 -22.82
CA ARG A 81 0.04 -22.67 -23.51
C ARG A 81 -0.15 -23.95 -22.68
N LEU A 82 0.00 -23.86 -21.34
CA LEU A 82 -0.25 -25.00 -20.46
C LEU A 82 -1.71 -25.46 -20.50
N VAL A 83 -2.66 -24.53 -20.48
CA VAL A 83 -4.10 -24.82 -20.58
C VAL A 83 -4.41 -25.47 -21.94
N GLU A 84 -3.84 -24.96 -23.04
CA GLU A 84 -4.03 -25.52 -24.40
C GLU A 84 -3.49 -26.96 -24.46
N ALA A 85 -2.30 -27.23 -23.94
CA ALA A 85 -1.71 -28.57 -23.88
C ALA A 85 -2.56 -29.53 -23.02
N ALA A 86 -2.99 -29.10 -21.84
CA ALA A 86 -3.83 -29.90 -20.96
C ALA A 86 -5.21 -30.19 -21.61
N ALA A 87 -5.80 -29.20 -22.32
CA ALA A 87 -7.05 -29.39 -23.02
C ALA A 87 -6.91 -30.36 -24.22
N ALA A 88 -5.78 -30.31 -24.92
CA ALA A 88 -5.50 -31.30 -26.02
C ALA A 88 -5.35 -32.71 -25.44
N THR A 89 -4.63 -32.85 -24.33
CA THR A 89 -4.47 -34.12 -23.61
C THR A 89 -5.83 -34.67 -23.16
N GLN A 90 -6.66 -33.86 -22.53
CA GLN A 90 -7.98 -34.26 -22.06
C GLN A 90 -8.87 -34.74 -23.24
N ARG A 91 -8.89 -34.00 -24.37
CA ARG A 91 -9.65 -34.42 -25.58
C ARG A 91 -9.17 -35.75 -26.14
N LEU A 92 -7.85 -35.94 -26.20
CA LEU A 92 -7.28 -37.19 -26.72
C LEU A 92 -7.60 -38.37 -25.78
N THR A 93 -7.42 -38.20 -24.47
CA THR A 93 -7.73 -39.24 -23.47
C THR A 93 -9.21 -39.59 -23.49
N GLN A 94 -10.08 -38.60 -23.62
CA GLN A 94 -11.52 -38.83 -23.77
C GLN A 94 -11.85 -39.68 -25.03
N ALA A 95 -11.32 -39.33 -26.18
CA ALA A 95 -11.55 -40.09 -27.41
C ALA A 95 -11.02 -41.54 -27.35
N ARG A 96 -9.93 -41.76 -26.62
CA ARG A 96 -9.36 -43.10 -26.37
C ARG A 96 -10.21 -43.90 -25.39
N TYR A 97 -10.73 -43.27 -24.32
CA TYR A 97 -11.67 -43.88 -23.39
C TYR A 97 -12.97 -44.32 -24.10
N GLU A 98 -13.55 -43.46 -24.92
CA GLU A 98 -14.77 -43.76 -25.68
C GLU A 98 -14.60 -44.96 -26.66
N ARG A 99 -13.36 -45.21 -27.10
CA ARG A 99 -12.99 -46.37 -27.95
C ARG A 99 -12.57 -47.61 -27.14
N GLY A 100 -12.64 -47.53 -25.79
CA GLY A 100 -12.27 -48.62 -24.89
C GLY A 100 -10.76 -48.87 -24.76
N VAL A 101 -9.90 -47.90 -25.18
CA VAL A 101 -8.44 -48.03 -25.14
C VAL A 101 -7.87 -47.57 -23.83
N ASP A 102 -8.39 -46.49 -23.23
CA ASP A 102 -7.94 -45.94 -21.98
C ASP A 102 -8.94 -46.18 -20.84
N SER A 103 -8.45 -46.17 -19.60
CA SER A 103 -9.26 -46.29 -18.40
C SER A 103 -10.00 -44.99 -18.07
N TYR A 104 -11.15 -45.10 -17.40
CA TYR A 104 -11.85 -43.94 -16.84
C TYR A 104 -11.01 -43.11 -15.89
N LEU A 105 -10.10 -43.78 -15.14
CA LEU A 105 -9.18 -43.11 -14.21
C LEU A 105 -8.24 -42.15 -14.98
N GLY A 106 -7.73 -42.57 -16.15
CA GLY A 106 -6.89 -41.73 -17.01
C GLY A 106 -7.64 -40.47 -17.50
N LEU A 107 -8.91 -40.64 -17.88
CA LEU A 107 -9.76 -39.50 -18.28
C LEU A 107 -9.98 -38.54 -17.09
N LEU A 108 -10.24 -39.06 -15.89
CA LEU A 108 -10.45 -38.24 -14.68
C LEU A 108 -9.18 -37.43 -14.32
N ASP A 109 -8.02 -38.05 -14.45
CA ASP A 109 -6.73 -37.39 -14.18
C ASP A 109 -6.45 -36.27 -15.20
N ALA A 110 -6.72 -36.51 -16.49
CA ALA A 110 -6.62 -35.47 -17.50
C ALA A 110 -7.58 -34.29 -17.25
N GLN A 111 -8.81 -34.55 -16.80
CA GLN A 111 -9.77 -33.50 -16.42
C GLN A 111 -9.29 -32.70 -15.21
N ARG A 112 -8.74 -33.34 -14.17
CA ARG A 112 -8.16 -32.66 -13.00
C ARG A 112 -6.98 -31.79 -13.41
N THR A 113 -6.10 -32.30 -14.29
CA THR A 113 -4.95 -31.54 -14.79
C THR A 113 -5.41 -30.30 -15.56
N LEU A 114 -6.39 -30.41 -16.43
CA LEU A 114 -6.97 -29.26 -17.13
C LEU A 114 -7.59 -28.24 -16.17
N TYR A 115 -8.32 -28.71 -15.17
CA TYR A 115 -8.90 -27.83 -14.16
C TYR A 115 -7.81 -27.05 -13.39
N ALA A 116 -6.76 -27.74 -12.93
CA ALA A 116 -5.64 -27.14 -12.24
C ALA A 116 -4.90 -26.11 -13.12
N ALA A 117 -4.69 -26.42 -14.40
CA ALA A 117 -4.08 -25.48 -15.34
C ALA A 117 -4.92 -24.20 -15.55
N ARG A 118 -6.24 -24.34 -15.66
CA ARG A 118 -7.17 -23.20 -15.76
C ARG A 118 -7.13 -22.33 -14.49
N GLN A 119 -7.11 -22.95 -13.32
CA GLN A 119 -6.99 -22.21 -12.04
C GLN A 119 -5.67 -21.44 -11.95
N SER A 120 -4.57 -22.06 -12.39
CA SER A 120 -3.26 -21.40 -12.43
C SER A 120 -3.25 -20.21 -13.41
N LEU A 121 -3.92 -20.32 -14.54
CA LEU A 121 -4.08 -19.20 -15.48
C LEU A 121 -4.83 -18.02 -14.85
N VAL A 122 -5.94 -18.27 -14.18
CA VAL A 122 -6.72 -17.23 -13.47
C VAL A 122 -5.86 -16.54 -12.41
N THR A 123 -5.07 -17.32 -11.65
CA THR A 123 -4.15 -16.78 -10.64
C THR A 123 -3.06 -15.90 -11.29
N ALA A 124 -2.51 -16.31 -12.42
CA ALA A 124 -1.51 -15.52 -13.15
C ALA A 124 -2.10 -14.21 -13.70
N GLN A 125 -3.33 -14.24 -14.21
CA GLN A 125 -4.06 -13.06 -14.68
C GLN A 125 -4.36 -12.09 -13.53
N LEU A 126 -4.79 -12.61 -12.39
CA LEU A 126 -5.01 -11.81 -11.19
C LEU A 126 -3.72 -11.15 -10.72
N ALA A 127 -2.62 -11.89 -10.65
CA ALA A 127 -1.32 -11.34 -10.28
C ALA A 127 -0.85 -10.22 -11.22
N LYS A 128 -1.07 -10.38 -12.55
CA LYS A 128 -0.80 -9.33 -13.54
C LYS A 128 -1.66 -8.08 -13.30
N ALA A 129 -2.94 -8.25 -13.02
CA ALA A 129 -3.86 -7.14 -12.74
C ALA A 129 -3.49 -6.42 -11.43
N ALA A 130 -3.20 -7.17 -10.36
CA ALA A 130 -2.77 -6.63 -9.08
C ALA A 130 -1.47 -5.83 -9.20
N ASN A 131 -0.47 -6.37 -9.92
CA ASN A 131 0.79 -5.66 -10.15
C ASN A 131 0.61 -4.30 -10.85
N ARG A 132 -0.35 -4.17 -11.77
CA ARG A 132 -0.65 -2.86 -12.40
C ARG A 132 -1.14 -1.84 -11.37
N VAL A 133 -1.96 -2.28 -10.41
CA VAL A 133 -2.45 -1.42 -9.32
C VAL A 133 -1.30 -1.05 -8.37
N ASP A 134 -0.46 -2.03 -8.03
CA ASP A 134 0.70 -1.81 -7.15
C ASP A 134 1.71 -0.84 -7.78
N LEU A 135 1.97 -0.98 -9.08
CA LEU A 135 2.82 -0.06 -9.83
C LEU A 135 2.23 1.36 -9.84
N TYR A 136 0.91 1.49 -10.07
CA TYR A 136 0.24 2.78 -10.02
C TYR A 136 0.36 3.43 -8.63
N ARG A 137 0.20 2.66 -7.55
CA ARG A 137 0.37 3.14 -6.16
C ARG A 137 1.81 3.53 -5.86
N ALA A 138 2.78 2.71 -6.26
CA ALA A 138 4.21 2.96 -6.04
C ALA A 138 4.71 4.22 -6.76
N LEU A 139 4.10 4.56 -7.91
CA LEU A 139 4.38 5.80 -8.65
C LEU A 139 3.64 7.04 -8.10
N GLY A 140 2.93 6.90 -6.97
CA GLY A 140 2.19 8.00 -6.35
C GLY A 140 0.84 8.30 -7.01
N GLY A 141 0.31 7.39 -7.80
CA GLY A 141 -1.02 7.50 -8.38
C GLY A 141 -2.09 7.48 -7.29
N GLY A 142 -2.80 8.60 -7.12
CA GLY A 142 -3.84 8.76 -6.10
C GLY A 142 -3.52 9.79 -5.02
N ALA A 143 -2.36 10.46 -5.07
CA ALA A 143 -2.15 11.62 -4.22
C ALA A 143 -3.17 12.72 -4.60
N PRO A 144 -3.97 13.22 -3.66
CA PRO A 144 -4.83 14.36 -3.94
C PRO A 144 -3.97 15.56 -4.36
N LYS A 145 -4.37 16.25 -5.42
CA LYS A 145 -3.77 17.51 -5.87
C LYS A 145 -4.02 18.61 -4.86
#